data_64a0fd60e115a446e548b08a5add7ca1
#
_entry.id   64a0fd60e115a446e548b08a5add7ca1
#
_cell.length_a   1.000
_cell.length_b   1.000
_cell.length_c   1.000
_cell.angle_alpha   90.00
_cell.angle_beta   90.00
_cell.angle_gamma   90.00
#
_symmetry.space_group_name_H-M   'P 1'
#
loop_
_entity.id
_entity.type
_entity.pdbx_description
1 polymer ?
#
loop_
_entity_poly.entity_id
_entity_poly.type
_entity_poly.pdbx_seq_one_letter_code
_entity_poly.pdbx_strand_id
1 'polypeptide(L)'
;VLHRYPTAPWEPVTPGIILPAAVTTRESITWVEKPDYNRVFVSGQDAGILGDVRRQGTAFDKAAPMVVDPLITDAAAAQQKGLEVLGNTGRQYEVGLRLPVLAQTGVIQPGVYVQYVDGAITRTGIVRSTQVEVGEIDVYQTIGVEVRG
;
A
#
# COMPACT_ATOMS: atom_id res chain seq x y z
N VAL A 1 7.27 7.65 -13.95
CA VAL A 1 7.65 6.30 -13.49
C VAL A 1 6.43 5.61 -12.93
N LEU A 2 6.07 4.44 -13.46
CA LEU A 2 5.00 3.61 -12.94
C LEU A 2 5.53 2.84 -11.73
N HIS A 3 5.02 3.15 -10.55
CA HIS A 3 5.30 2.38 -9.34
C HIS A 3 4.31 1.23 -9.25
N ARG A 4 4.83 0.02 -9.20
CA ARG A 4 4.01 -1.16 -8.99
C ARG A 4 3.66 -1.29 -7.51
N TYR A 5 2.39 -1.32 -7.20
CA TYR A 5 1.92 -1.70 -5.89
C TYR A 5 2.17 -3.20 -5.64
N PRO A 6 2.51 -3.61 -4.42
CA PRO A 6 2.47 -5.03 -4.09
C PRO A 6 1.04 -5.53 -4.27
N THR A 7 0.92 -6.64 -4.98
CA THR A 7 -0.38 -7.25 -5.28
C THR A 7 -0.92 -8.06 -4.10
N ALA A 8 -0.09 -8.25 -3.07
CA ALA A 8 -0.47 -8.96 -1.86
C ALA A 8 0.08 -8.25 -0.61
N PRO A 9 -0.67 -8.22 0.52
CA PRO A 9 -0.23 -7.56 1.75
C PRO A 9 1.02 -8.18 2.37
N TRP A 10 1.31 -9.42 2.05
CA TRP A 10 2.46 -10.19 2.53
C TRP A 10 3.67 -10.13 1.58
N GLU A 11 3.56 -9.45 0.45
CA GLU A 11 4.67 -9.32 -0.50
C GLU A 11 5.76 -8.43 0.10
N PRO A 12 6.99 -8.91 0.24
CA PRO A 12 8.09 -8.08 0.73
C PRO A 12 8.42 -6.99 -0.28
N VAL A 13 8.62 -5.79 0.22
CA VAL A 13 8.94 -4.62 -0.59
C VAL A 13 10.28 -4.05 -0.16
N THR A 14 11.14 -3.76 -1.14
CA THR A 14 12.38 -3.03 -0.90
C THR A 14 12.08 -1.53 -0.85
N PRO A 15 12.43 -0.83 0.23
CA PRO A 15 12.21 0.61 0.32
C PRO A 15 13.10 1.33 -0.70
N GLY A 16 12.50 2.30 -1.40
CA GLY A 16 13.23 3.20 -2.30
C GLY A 16 13.96 4.32 -1.55
N ILE A 17 13.44 4.71 -0.40
CA ILE A 17 13.99 5.78 0.43
C ILE A 17 13.96 5.34 1.91
N ILE A 18 15.08 5.56 2.60
CA ILE A 18 15.16 5.42 4.06
C ILE A 18 15.08 6.81 4.66
N LEU A 19 14.06 7.04 5.48
CA LEU A 19 13.85 8.34 6.10
C LEU A 19 14.80 8.53 7.29
N PRO A 20 15.48 9.68 7.38
CA PRO A 20 16.39 9.96 8.50
C PRO A 20 15.60 10.14 9.80
N ALA A 21 15.81 9.23 10.76
CA ALA A 21 15.09 9.23 12.04
C ALA A 21 15.27 10.53 12.85
N ALA A 22 16.41 11.19 12.71
CA ALA A 22 16.72 12.40 13.47
C ALA A 22 15.85 13.61 13.12
N VAL A 23 15.29 13.65 11.91
CA VAL A 23 14.53 14.80 11.39
C VAL A 23 13.12 14.45 10.94
N THR A 24 12.73 13.17 11.05
CA THR A 24 11.39 12.69 10.69
C THR A 24 10.53 12.65 11.95
N THR A 25 9.43 13.39 11.93
CA THR A 25 8.47 13.44 13.04
C THR A 25 7.15 12.79 12.61
N ARG A 26 6.63 11.91 13.45
CA ARG A 26 5.29 11.37 13.27
C ARG A 26 4.26 12.36 13.81
N GLU A 27 3.39 12.86 12.94
CA GLU A 27 2.34 13.82 13.31
C GLU A 27 1.00 13.15 13.60
N SER A 28 0.69 12.08 12.87
CA SER A 28 -0.59 11.39 12.98
C SER A 28 -0.48 9.89 12.74
N ILE A 29 -1.45 9.16 13.26
CA ILE A 29 -1.69 7.76 12.96
C ILE A 29 -3.20 7.54 12.88
N THR A 30 -3.66 6.98 11.76
CA THR A 30 -5.06 6.66 11.54
C THR A 30 -5.18 5.18 11.21
N TRP A 31 -5.91 4.45 12.03
CA TRP A 31 -6.18 3.04 11.82
C TRP A 31 -7.33 2.86 10.84
N VAL A 32 -7.13 2.00 9.85
CA VAL A 32 -8.15 1.59 8.90
C VAL A 32 -8.30 0.08 9.01
N GLU A 33 -9.41 -0.36 9.58
CA GLU A 33 -9.72 -1.78 9.68
C GLU A 33 -10.52 -2.21 8.46
N LYS A 34 -9.91 -3.05 7.63
CA LYS A 34 -10.55 -3.66 6.48
C LYS A 34 -10.82 -5.14 6.79
N PRO A 35 -11.89 -5.74 6.23
CA PRO A 35 -12.13 -7.16 6.38
C PRO A 35 -10.91 -7.99 5.95
N ASP A 36 -10.59 -9.02 6.73
CA ASP A 36 -9.45 -9.90 6.45
C ASP A 36 -9.90 -11.05 5.53
N TYR A 37 -10.04 -10.75 4.25
CA TYR A 37 -10.38 -11.75 3.25
C TYR A 37 -9.15 -12.58 2.86
N ASN A 38 -9.37 -13.88 2.64
CA ASN A 38 -8.32 -14.82 2.22
C ASN A 38 -8.65 -15.55 0.91
N ARG A 39 -9.80 -15.22 0.29
CA ARG A 39 -10.26 -15.77 -0.98
C ARG A 39 -11.12 -14.75 -1.70
N VAL A 40 -11.06 -14.74 -3.03
CA VAL A 40 -11.93 -13.94 -3.87
C VAL A 40 -12.21 -14.65 -5.18
N PHE A 41 -13.46 -14.57 -5.64
CA PHE A 41 -13.87 -14.99 -6.97
C PHE A 41 -13.93 -13.79 -7.88
N VAL A 42 -13.32 -13.91 -9.04
CA VAL A 42 -13.27 -12.85 -10.06
C VAL A 42 -13.79 -13.40 -11.37
N SER A 43 -14.76 -12.73 -11.97
CA SER A 43 -15.39 -13.16 -13.23
C SER A 43 -15.31 -12.05 -14.28
N GLY A 44 -15.08 -12.47 -15.53
CA GLY A 44 -15.36 -11.64 -16.70
C GLY A 44 -16.84 -11.69 -17.05
N GLN A 45 -17.39 -10.61 -17.57
CA GLN A 45 -18.83 -10.50 -17.84
C GLN A 45 -19.25 -11.40 -19.01
N ASP A 46 -18.47 -11.44 -20.10
CA ASP A 46 -18.86 -12.05 -21.37
C ASP A 46 -18.02 -13.28 -21.78
N ALA A 47 -16.91 -13.54 -21.13
CA ALA A 47 -15.94 -14.55 -21.58
C ALA A 47 -16.02 -15.89 -20.83
N GLY A 48 -16.96 -16.04 -19.89
CA GLY A 48 -17.09 -17.25 -19.07
C GLY A 48 -15.87 -17.51 -18.17
N ILE A 49 -15.02 -16.51 -17.95
CA ILE A 49 -13.82 -16.63 -17.14
C ILE A 49 -14.19 -16.49 -15.68
N LEU A 50 -13.78 -17.48 -14.89
CA LEU A 50 -13.91 -17.46 -13.43
C LEU A 50 -12.55 -17.74 -12.81
N GLY A 51 -12.00 -16.73 -12.13
CA GLY A 51 -10.81 -16.86 -11.30
C GLY A 51 -11.17 -17.12 -9.83
N ASP A 52 -10.51 -18.08 -9.20
CA ASP A 52 -10.58 -18.34 -7.77
C ASP A 52 -9.20 -18.08 -7.17
N VAL A 53 -9.02 -16.90 -6.58
CA VAL A 53 -7.74 -16.46 -6.04
C VAL A 53 -7.74 -16.65 -4.53
N ARG A 54 -6.72 -17.33 -4.02
CA ARG A 54 -6.61 -17.73 -2.61
C ARG A 54 -5.27 -17.32 -2.04
N ARG A 55 -5.28 -16.89 -0.78
CA ARG A 55 -4.06 -16.60 -0.03
C ARG A 55 -3.50 -17.89 0.55
N GLN A 56 -2.32 -18.29 0.09
CA GLN A 56 -1.66 -19.51 0.59
C GLN A 56 -1.40 -19.43 2.12
N GLY A 57 -1.44 -20.59 2.77
CA GLY A 57 -1.24 -20.70 4.20
C GLY A 57 -2.45 -20.30 5.04
N THR A 58 -3.63 -20.16 4.44
CA THR A 58 -4.89 -19.84 5.13
C THR A 58 -5.94 -20.91 4.88
N ALA A 59 -7.03 -20.89 5.66
CA ALA A 59 -8.14 -21.85 5.54
C ALA A 59 -9.07 -21.60 4.33
N PHE A 60 -8.92 -20.48 3.61
CA PHE A 60 -9.76 -20.06 2.47
C PHE A 60 -11.24 -19.90 2.79
N ASP A 61 -11.57 -19.64 4.05
CA ASP A 61 -12.91 -19.57 4.62
C ASP A 61 -13.52 -18.17 4.63
N LYS A 62 -12.70 -17.14 4.39
CA LYS A 62 -13.12 -15.73 4.38
C LYS A 62 -13.12 -15.18 2.96
N ALA A 63 -14.21 -15.44 2.23
CA ALA A 63 -14.35 -14.98 0.87
C ALA A 63 -14.74 -13.50 0.79
N ALA A 64 -14.04 -12.73 -0.04
CA ALA A 64 -14.47 -11.39 -0.41
C ALA A 64 -15.71 -11.45 -1.31
N PRO A 65 -16.49 -10.36 -1.41
CA PRO A 65 -17.54 -10.25 -2.41
C PRO A 65 -16.98 -10.55 -3.80
N MET A 66 -17.73 -11.28 -4.60
CA MET A 66 -17.35 -11.63 -5.96
C MET A 66 -17.17 -10.35 -6.80
N VAL A 67 -16.08 -10.29 -7.54
CA VAL A 67 -15.80 -9.20 -8.47
C VAL A 67 -16.20 -9.62 -9.88
N VAL A 68 -17.02 -8.81 -10.50
CA VAL A 68 -17.38 -8.96 -11.92
C VAL A 68 -16.88 -7.72 -12.66
N ASP A 69 -15.99 -7.92 -13.62
CA ASP A 69 -15.37 -6.81 -14.37
C ASP A 69 -15.32 -7.15 -15.86
N PRO A 70 -15.97 -6.36 -16.74
CA PRO A 70 -16.00 -6.62 -18.18
C PRO A 70 -14.63 -6.54 -18.85
N LEU A 71 -13.64 -5.92 -18.21
CA LEU A 71 -12.27 -5.85 -18.73
C LEU A 71 -11.46 -7.14 -18.53
N ILE A 72 -12.00 -8.09 -17.77
CA ILE A 72 -11.35 -9.38 -17.55
C ILE A 72 -11.68 -10.31 -18.69
N THR A 73 -10.72 -10.46 -19.60
CA THR A 73 -10.84 -11.25 -20.83
C THR A 73 -10.03 -12.55 -20.80
N ASP A 74 -9.18 -12.73 -19.80
CA ASP A 74 -8.36 -13.93 -19.64
C ASP A 74 -8.11 -14.28 -18.16
N ALA A 75 -7.58 -15.50 -17.93
CA ALA A 75 -7.31 -16.00 -16.59
C ALA A 75 -6.21 -15.21 -15.84
N ALA A 76 -5.23 -14.66 -16.55
CA ALA A 76 -4.16 -13.89 -15.94
C ALA A 76 -4.68 -12.55 -15.42
N ALA A 77 -5.57 -11.89 -16.17
CA ALA A 77 -6.24 -10.67 -15.73
C ALA A 77 -7.12 -10.93 -14.50
N ALA A 78 -7.86 -12.05 -14.47
CA ALA A 78 -8.65 -12.46 -13.32
C ALA A 78 -7.79 -12.69 -12.08
N GLN A 79 -6.64 -13.34 -12.24
CA GLN A 79 -5.69 -13.57 -11.16
C GLN A 79 -5.10 -12.24 -10.62
N GLN A 80 -4.68 -11.34 -11.50
CA GLN A 80 -4.16 -10.02 -11.10
C GLN A 80 -5.20 -9.20 -10.34
N LYS A 81 -6.44 -9.19 -10.80
CA LYS A 81 -7.54 -8.52 -10.11
C LYS A 81 -7.82 -9.12 -8.75
N GLY A 82 -7.81 -10.43 -8.63
CA GLY A 82 -7.96 -11.12 -7.36
C GLY A 82 -6.83 -10.82 -6.37
N LEU A 83 -5.58 -10.76 -6.83
CA LEU A 83 -4.44 -10.37 -6.00
C LEU A 83 -4.54 -8.92 -5.53
N GLU A 84 -5.02 -8.00 -6.38
CA GLU A 84 -5.30 -6.61 -6.01
C GLU A 84 -6.34 -6.54 -4.88
N VAL A 85 -7.45 -7.25 -5.02
CA VAL A 85 -8.51 -7.30 -4.00
C VAL A 85 -7.98 -7.84 -2.68
N LEU A 86 -7.30 -8.99 -2.69
CA LEU A 86 -6.71 -9.58 -1.49
C LEU A 86 -5.56 -8.74 -0.93
N GLY A 87 -4.84 -8.01 -1.79
CA GLY A 87 -3.82 -7.06 -1.40
C GLY A 87 -4.34 -5.89 -0.57
N ASN A 88 -5.62 -5.55 -0.73
CA ASN A 88 -6.27 -4.44 -0.06
C ASN A 88 -7.15 -4.88 1.12
N THR A 89 -6.77 -5.94 1.81
CA THR A 89 -7.48 -6.51 2.96
C THR A 89 -6.64 -6.47 4.22
N GLY A 90 -7.29 -6.68 5.35
CA GLY A 90 -6.65 -6.76 6.66
C GLY A 90 -6.44 -5.40 7.33
N ARG A 91 -5.74 -5.42 8.46
CA ARG A 91 -5.48 -4.20 9.24
C ARG A 91 -4.43 -3.35 8.55
N GLN A 92 -4.78 -2.11 8.33
CA GLN A 92 -3.90 -1.09 7.76
C GLN A 92 -3.95 0.17 8.64
N TYR A 93 -2.91 0.97 8.56
CA TYR A 93 -2.94 2.30 9.17
C TYR A 93 -2.18 3.28 8.29
N GLU A 94 -2.60 4.52 8.33
CA GLU A 94 -1.95 5.63 7.68
C GLU A 94 -1.21 6.47 8.71
N VAL A 95 0.05 6.73 8.44
CA VAL A 95 0.92 7.54 9.29
C VAL A 95 1.27 8.81 8.58
N GLY A 96 1.01 9.95 9.20
CA GLY A 96 1.51 11.25 8.76
C GLY A 96 2.93 11.47 9.29
N LEU A 97 3.89 11.60 8.39
CA LEU A 97 5.29 11.88 8.71
C LEU A 97 5.68 13.24 8.15
N ARG A 98 6.23 14.11 9.01
CA ARG A 98 6.78 15.41 8.64
C ARG A 98 8.30 15.39 8.69
N LEU A 99 8.93 15.89 7.63
CA LEU A 99 10.38 16.02 7.54
C LEU A 99 10.77 17.20 6.64
N PRO A 100 11.96 17.78 6.82
CA PRO A 100 12.43 18.80 5.89
C PRO A 100 12.71 18.17 4.52
N VAL A 101 12.61 18.97 3.46
CA VAL A 101 13.03 18.56 2.13
C VAL A 101 14.57 18.59 2.09
N LEU A 102 15.19 17.42 2.12
CA LEU A 102 16.63 17.27 2.14
C LEU A 102 17.15 16.97 0.73
N ALA A 103 18.41 17.32 0.47
CA ALA A 103 19.06 17.02 -0.81
C ALA A 103 19.07 15.51 -1.12
N GLN A 104 19.18 14.66 -0.11
CA GLN A 104 19.22 13.21 -0.24
C GLN A 104 17.86 12.56 -0.47
N THR A 105 16.78 13.19 -0.01
CA THR A 105 15.42 12.64 -0.17
C THR A 105 14.65 13.34 -1.28
N GLY A 106 14.94 14.61 -1.53
CA GLY A 106 14.14 15.47 -2.39
C GLY A 106 12.70 15.56 -1.91
N VAL A 107 11.79 15.92 -2.79
CA VAL A 107 10.34 15.81 -2.58
C VAL A 107 9.93 14.37 -2.86
N ILE A 108 9.40 13.70 -1.84
CA ILE A 108 9.02 12.29 -1.91
C ILE A 108 7.69 12.18 -2.65
N GLN A 109 7.68 11.46 -3.75
CA GLN A 109 6.49 11.30 -4.59
C GLN A 109 5.55 10.21 -4.06
N PRO A 110 4.23 10.35 -4.23
CA PRO A 110 3.29 9.26 -4.00
C PRO A 110 3.66 8.01 -4.83
N GLY A 111 3.46 6.83 -4.24
CA GLY A 111 3.81 5.55 -4.86
C GLY A 111 5.21 5.03 -4.51
N VAL A 112 6.05 5.85 -3.89
CA VAL A 112 7.38 5.42 -3.41
C VAL A 112 7.24 4.66 -2.11
N TYR A 113 8.02 3.57 -1.95
CA TYR A 113 8.14 2.87 -0.68
C TYR A 113 9.19 3.53 0.19
N VAL A 114 8.80 3.88 1.40
CA VAL A 114 9.69 4.50 2.38
C VAL A 114 9.84 3.61 3.61
N GLN A 115 11.03 3.65 4.19
CA GLN A 115 11.31 3.02 5.47
C GLN A 115 11.52 4.12 6.51
N TYR A 116 10.89 3.97 7.68
CA TYR A 116 11.04 4.89 8.80
C TYR A 116 11.16 4.15 10.12
N VAL A 117 11.68 4.83 11.13
CA VAL A 117 11.81 4.30 12.49
C VAL A 117 10.66 4.80 13.35
N ASP A 118 9.92 3.88 13.95
CA ASP A 118 8.83 4.14 14.88
C ASP A 118 9.18 3.57 16.27
N GLY A 119 9.78 4.39 17.10
CA GLY A 119 10.35 3.94 18.38
C GLY A 119 11.52 2.97 18.16
N ALA A 120 11.37 1.72 18.59
CA ALA A 120 12.37 0.66 18.41
C ALA A 120 12.13 -0.19 17.15
N ILE A 121 11.07 0.07 16.38
CA ILE A 121 10.66 -0.76 15.26
C ILE A 121 10.90 0.00 13.94
N THR A 122 11.49 -0.68 12.98
CA THR A 122 11.59 -0.18 11.60
C THR A 122 10.38 -0.63 10.82
N ARG A 123 9.72 0.30 10.17
CA ARG A 123 8.51 0.06 9.37
C ARG A 123 8.73 0.48 7.94
N THR A 124 8.09 -0.22 7.02
CA THR A 124 8.07 0.11 5.60
C THR A 124 6.63 0.32 5.15
N GLY A 125 6.39 1.38 4.40
CA GLY A 125 5.07 1.69 3.87
C GLY A 125 5.15 2.40 2.53
N ILE A 126 4.00 2.53 1.88
CA ILE A 126 3.88 3.23 0.61
C ILE A 126 3.35 4.65 0.84
N VAL A 127 3.98 5.63 0.20
CA VAL A 127 3.52 7.01 0.24
C VAL A 127 2.25 7.15 -0.59
N ARG A 128 1.18 7.61 0.04
CA ARG A 128 -0.12 7.88 -0.60
C ARG A 128 -0.32 9.34 -0.96
N SER A 129 0.21 10.23 -0.13
CA SER A 129 0.08 11.68 -0.31
C SER A 129 1.36 12.38 0.08
N THR A 130 1.60 13.52 -0.55
CA THR A 130 2.73 14.40 -0.22
C THR A 130 2.24 15.83 -0.29
N GLN A 131 2.45 16.58 0.79
CA GLN A 131 2.20 18.00 0.88
C GLN A 131 3.51 18.71 1.17
N VAL A 132 3.82 19.74 0.40
CA VAL A 132 5.03 20.56 0.59
C VAL A 132 4.62 21.92 1.15
N GLU A 133 5.26 22.31 2.23
CA GLU A 133 5.09 23.61 2.87
C GLU A 133 6.38 24.41 2.75
N VAL A 134 6.29 25.59 2.17
CA VAL A 134 7.41 26.50 2.00
C VAL A 134 7.29 27.60 3.07
N GLY A 135 8.21 27.57 4.05
CA GLY A 135 8.36 28.64 5.03
C GLY A 135 9.33 29.72 4.54
N GLU A 136 9.56 30.73 5.36
CA GLU A 136 10.49 31.83 5.03
C GLU A 136 11.97 31.35 4.96
N ILE A 137 12.31 30.34 5.75
CA ILE A 137 13.69 29.83 5.89
C ILE A 137 13.79 28.37 5.47
N ASP A 138 12.75 27.57 5.72
CA ASP A 138 12.76 26.11 5.55
C ASP A 138 11.65 25.61 4.66
N VAL A 139 11.90 24.51 3.97
CA VAL A 139 10.92 23.77 3.19
C VAL A 139 10.69 22.41 3.86
N TYR A 140 9.45 22.16 4.25
CA TYR A 140 9.02 20.91 4.85
C TYR A 140 8.11 20.14 3.91
N GLN A 141 8.07 18.83 4.10
CA GLN A 141 7.08 17.98 3.47
C GLN A 141 6.40 17.10 4.52
N THR A 142 5.09 16.95 4.37
CA THR A 142 4.29 15.99 5.13
C THR A 142 3.83 14.90 4.19
N ILE A 143 4.18 13.66 4.49
CA ILE A 143 3.81 12.50 3.69
C ILE A 143 2.84 11.61 4.46
N GLY A 144 1.78 11.18 3.78
CA GLY A 144 0.89 10.14 4.27
C GLY A 144 1.41 8.77 3.83
N VAL A 145 1.78 7.93 4.77
CA VAL A 145 2.36 6.60 4.52
C VAL A 145 1.38 5.52 4.96
N GLU A 146 0.95 4.69 4.02
CA GLU A 146 0.16 3.51 4.32
C GLU A 146 1.08 2.37 4.76
N VAL A 147 0.86 1.89 5.97
CA VAL A 147 1.61 0.80 6.57
C VAL A 147 0.66 -0.34 6.89
N ARG A 148 1.13 -1.57 6.75
CA ARG A 148 0.38 -2.77 7.11
C ARG A 148 0.69 -3.18 8.55
N GLY A 149 -0.35 -3.48 9.30
CA GLY A 149 -0.26 -3.91 10.69
C GLY A 149 -0.03 -5.40 10.85
#